data_602b78dd1bc84bc56023ceac07866728
#
_entry.id   602b78dd1bc84bc56023ceac07866728
#
_cell.length_a   1.000
_cell.length_b   1.000
_cell.length_c   1.000
_cell.angle_alpha   90.00
_cell.angle_beta   90.00
_cell.angle_gamma   90.00
#
_symmetry.space_group_name_H-M   'P 1'
#
loop_
_entity.id
_entity.type
_entity.pdbx_description
1 polymer ?
#
loop_
_entity_poly.entity_id
_entity_poly.type
_entity_poly.pdbx_seq_one_letter_code
_entity_poly.pdbx_strand_id
1 'polypeptide(L)'
;YVAISRYNLALYALSKVTDENYPLKGVRTGEVKFLRGATYFFMKTLWRYIPWVDEENGRTVEDVTNISNRPNGTDDTYLWEHIVADLEEAVRLLPEKQEEIGRINKNAARAMAAKALLFMAYKQDARHQVVEVDKKILERALVYINEITDQEGGNVGLCEDFAENFLPEYDNATKEAIWEIQYSINDGTSSGGNTNNGAELNAPSWEPYFPCCDFHKMSFNMANAFRTGT
;
A
#
# COMPACT_ATOMS: atom_id res chain seq x y z
N TYR A 1 -13.47 4.34 -6.06
CA TYR A 1 -13.43 3.85 -7.46
C TYR A 1 -12.80 4.84 -8.45
N VAL A 2 -12.83 6.16 -8.22
CA VAL A 2 -12.17 7.14 -9.13
C VAL A 2 -10.70 6.80 -9.37
N ALA A 3 -9.95 6.43 -8.33
CA ALA A 3 -8.56 6.01 -8.48
C ALA A 3 -8.44 4.73 -9.33
N ILE A 4 -9.29 3.74 -9.09
CA ILE A 4 -9.31 2.49 -9.87
C ILE A 4 -9.56 2.75 -11.35
N SER A 5 -10.54 3.60 -11.69
CA SER A 5 -10.80 3.96 -13.09
C SER A 5 -9.59 4.63 -13.76
N ARG A 6 -8.85 5.46 -13.02
CA ARG A 6 -7.63 6.10 -13.53
C ARG A 6 -6.49 5.08 -13.74
N TYR A 7 -6.34 4.11 -12.83
CA TYR A 7 -5.36 3.04 -13.01
C TYR A 7 -5.71 2.17 -14.22
N ASN A 8 -6.98 1.81 -14.38
CA ASN A 8 -7.43 1.02 -15.51
C ASN A 8 -7.23 1.75 -16.84
N LEU A 9 -7.52 3.05 -16.88
CA LEU A 9 -7.26 3.88 -18.06
C LEU A 9 -5.76 3.95 -18.38
N ALA A 10 -4.90 4.07 -17.37
CA ALA A 10 -3.46 4.09 -17.54
C ALA A 10 -2.94 2.72 -18.08
N LEU A 11 -3.41 1.61 -17.52
CA LEU A 11 -3.07 0.25 -18.00
C LEU A 11 -3.53 0.04 -19.44
N TYR A 12 -4.74 0.47 -19.76
CA TYR A 12 -5.23 0.41 -21.13
C TYR A 12 -4.35 1.23 -22.08
N ALA A 13 -3.99 2.46 -21.71
CA ALA A 13 -3.11 3.30 -22.53
C ALA A 13 -1.72 2.64 -22.72
N LEU A 14 -1.14 2.11 -21.65
CA LEU A 14 0.13 1.39 -21.70
C LEU A 14 0.06 0.14 -22.59
N SER A 15 -1.08 -0.55 -22.65
CA SER A 15 -1.26 -1.69 -23.56
C SER A 15 -1.21 -1.32 -25.05
N LYS A 16 -1.43 -0.06 -25.39
CA LYS A 16 -1.47 0.42 -26.79
C LYS A 16 -0.12 0.92 -27.31
N VAL A 17 0.89 1.09 -26.46
CA VAL A 17 2.24 1.46 -26.84
C VAL A 17 3.14 0.24 -26.93
N THR A 18 4.21 0.32 -27.74
CA THR A 18 5.25 -0.71 -27.83
C THR A 18 6.41 -0.37 -26.91
N ASP A 19 7.23 -1.37 -26.52
CA ASP A 19 8.43 -1.12 -25.72
C ASP A 19 9.45 -0.25 -26.46
N GLU A 20 9.48 -0.34 -27.79
CA GLU A 20 10.34 0.50 -28.64
C GLU A 20 9.94 1.99 -28.52
N ASN A 21 8.64 2.30 -28.56
CA ASN A 21 8.13 3.66 -28.45
C ASN A 21 8.13 4.20 -27.02
N TYR A 22 8.11 3.30 -26.03
CA TYR A 22 8.12 3.66 -24.61
C TYR A 22 8.90 2.65 -23.78
N PRO A 23 10.22 2.78 -23.68
CA PRO A 23 11.09 1.83 -22.96
C PRO A 23 10.73 1.62 -21.48
N LEU A 24 10.10 2.60 -20.85
CA LEU A 24 9.65 2.50 -19.47
C LEU A 24 8.28 1.82 -19.30
N LYS A 25 7.65 1.35 -20.39
CA LYS A 25 6.32 0.74 -20.34
C LYS A 25 6.20 -0.33 -19.26
N GLY A 26 7.15 -1.25 -19.18
CA GLY A 26 7.14 -2.33 -18.19
C GLY A 26 7.16 -1.77 -16.76
N VAL A 27 8.05 -0.83 -16.46
CA VAL A 27 8.16 -0.21 -15.14
C VAL A 27 6.88 0.54 -14.77
N ARG A 28 6.34 1.35 -15.70
CA ARG A 28 5.09 2.10 -15.44
C ARG A 28 3.88 1.18 -15.29
N THR A 29 3.85 0.07 -16.02
CA THR A 29 2.83 -0.98 -15.80
C THR A 29 2.93 -1.55 -14.39
N GLY A 30 4.15 -1.87 -13.94
CA GLY A 30 4.40 -2.35 -12.56
C GLY A 30 3.95 -1.35 -11.50
N GLU A 31 4.25 -0.06 -11.67
CA GLU A 31 3.79 0.99 -10.75
C GLU A 31 2.26 1.07 -10.67
N VAL A 32 1.58 1.05 -11.82
CA VAL A 32 0.11 1.14 -11.85
C VAL A 32 -0.55 -0.12 -11.28
N LYS A 33 0.01 -1.30 -11.56
CA LYS A 33 -0.43 -2.57 -10.96
C LYS A 33 -0.27 -2.56 -9.44
N PHE A 34 0.86 -2.08 -8.92
CA PHE A 34 1.05 -1.89 -7.49
C PHE A 34 0.00 -0.97 -6.88
N LEU A 35 -0.21 0.20 -7.47
CA LEU A 35 -1.17 1.19 -6.96
C LEU A 35 -2.60 0.63 -6.98
N ARG A 36 -2.99 -0.11 -8.01
CA ARG A 36 -4.29 -0.76 -8.08
C ARG A 36 -4.43 -1.85 -7.03
N GLY A 37 -3.47 -2.76 -6.94
CA GLY A 37 -3.45 -3.83 -5.95
C GLY A 37 -3.49 -3.31 -4.51
N ALA A 38 -2.67 -2.30 -4.19
CA ALA A 38 -2.65 -1.66 -2.88
C ALA A 38 -3.98 -0.95 -2.56
N THR A 39 -4.56 -0.23 -3.52
CA THR A 39 -5.86 0.42 -3.34
C THR A 39 -6.95 -0.61 -3.07
N TYR A 40 -7.00 -1.69 -3.84
CA TYR A 40 -7.95 -2.78 -3.61
C TYR A 40 -7.72 -3.49 -2.28
N PHE A 41 -6.48 -3.67 -1.85
CA PHE A 41 -6.17 -4.21 -0.54
C PHE A 41 -6.83 -3.39 0.56
N PHE A 42 -6.63 -2.06 0.58
CA PHE A 42 -7.26 -1.19 1.57
C PHE A 42 -8.79 -1.18 1.45
N MET A 43 -9.33 -1.13 0.25
CA MET A 43 -10.78 -1.22 0.05
C MET A 43 -11.34 -2.52 0.59
N LYS A 44 -10.68 -3.67 0.33
CA LYS A 44 -11.16 -4.97 0.79
C LYS A 44 -11.10 -5.11 2.31
N THR A 45 -10.10 -4.55 2.97
CA THR A 45 -10.01 -4.56 4.43
C THR A 45 -11.11 -3.72 5.11
N LEU A 46 -11.63 -2.69 4.41
CA LEU A 46 -12.73 -1.86 4.91
C LEU A 46 -14.12 -2.40 4.53
N TRP A 47 -14.27 -2.91 3.31
CA TRP A 47 -15.58 -3.31 2.73
C TRP A 47 -15.56 -4.73 2.19
N ARG A 48 -15.24 -5.68 2.87
CA ARG A 48 -15.08 -7.10 2.53
C ARG A 48 -15.45 -7.51 1.09
N TYR A 49 -16.64 -7.15 0.62
CA TYR A 49 -17.18 -7.48 -0.71
C TYR A 49 -17.23 -6.24 -1.58
N ILE A 50 -16.29 -6.13 -2.49
CA ILE A 50 -16.22 -5.07 -3.49
C ILE A 50 -16.04 -5.69 -4.88
N PRO A 51 -16.58 -5.09 -5.95
CA PRO A 51 -16.39 -5.61 -7.30
C PRO A 51 -14.94 -5.41 -7.74
N TRP A 52 -14.39 -6.41 -8.41
CA TRP A 52 -13.15 -6.26 -9.14
C TRP A 52 -13.41 -5.59 -10.49
N VAL A 53 -12.73 -4.50 -10.73
CA VAL A 53 -12.86 -3.67 -11.94
C VAL A 53 -11.47 -3.46 -12.51
N ASP A 54 -11.25 -3.89 -13.74
CA ASP A 54 -9.98 -3.83 -14.42
C ASP A 54 -10.02 -3.02 -15.74
N GLU A 55 -8.93 -3.03 -16.49
CA GLU A 55 -8.75 -2.28 -17.73
C GLU A 55 -9.64 -2.78 -18.88
N GLU A 56 -10.24 -3.95 -18.75
CA GLU A 56 -11.14 -4.52 -19.76
C GLU A 56 -12.60 -4.19 -19.49
N ASN A 57 -13.02 -4.21 -18.21
CA ASN A 57 -14.41 -4.09 -17.79
C ASN A 57 -14.73 -2.85 -16.98
N GLY A 58 -13.77 -1.95 -16.72
CA GLY A 58 -13.96 -0.87 -15.77
C GLY A 58 -13.22 0.41 -16.09
N ARG A 59 -13.30 0.87 -17.33
CA ARG A 59 -12.71 2.15 -17.74
C ARG A 59 -13.62 3.33 -17.49
N THR A 60 -14.91 3.09 -17.38
CA THR A 60 -15.93 4.11 -17.14
C THR A 60 -16.71 3.84 -15.86
N VAL A 61 -17.34 4.88 -15.30
CA VAL A 61 -18.17 4.74 -14.10
C VAL A 61 -19.39 3.83 -14.36
N GLU A 62 -19.90 3.82 -15.59
CA GLU A 62 -21.04 2.99 -15.99
C GLU A 62 -20.70 1.49 -15.95
N ASP A 63 -19.48 1.12 -16.36
CA ASP A 63 -19.01 -0.27 -16.31
C ASP A 63 -19.05 -0.82 -14.86
N VAL A 64 -18.71 0.01 -13.87
CA VAL A 64 -18.61 -0.39 -12.46
C VAL A 64 -19.98 -0.77 -11.86
N THR A 65 -21.07 -0.13 -12.31
CA THR A 65 -22.40 -0.32 -11.69
C THR A 65 -22.99 -1.71 -11.93
N ASN A 66 -22.53 -2.41 -12.96
CA ASN A 66 -23.05 -3.71 -13.37
C ASN A 66 -22.20 -4.90 -12.93
N ILE A 67 -21.06 -4.66 -12.29
CA ILE A 67 -20.16 -5.73 -11.85
C ILE A 67 -20.58 -6.24 -10.48
N SER A 68 -20.75 -7.56 -10.35
CA SER A 68 -21.06 -8.19 -9.07
C SER A 68 -19.92 -8.00 -8.07
N ASN A 69 -20.26 -7.63 -6.85
CA ASN A 69 -19.31 -7.62 -5.73
C ASN A 69 -19.16 -9.01 -5.06
N ARG A 70 -19.90 -10.01 -5.53
CA ARG A 70 -19.88 -11.38 -5.03
C ARG A 70 -19.99 -12.39 -6.19
N PRO A 71 -19.01 -12.41 -7.11
CA PRO A 71 -19.09 -13.32 -8.27
C PRO A 71 -19.14 -14.79 -7.85
N ASN A 72 -18.52 -15.14 -6.71
CA ASN A 72 -18.46 -16.48 -6.15
C ASN A 72 -19.31 -16.65 -4.86
N GLY A 73 -20.41 -15.89 -4.74
CA GLY A 73 -21.29 -15.96 -3.57
C GLY A 73 -20.66 -15.41 -2.30
N THR A 74 -20.43 -16.26 -1.30
CA THR A 74 -19.80 -15.87 -0.02
C THR A 74 -18.28 -16.06 0.00
N ASP A 75 -17.73 -16.72 -1.01
CA ASP A 75 -16.27 -16.85 -1.17
C ASP A 75 -15.67 -15.54 -1.62
N ASP A 76 -14.81 -14.96 -0.80
CA ASP A 76 -14.10 -13.73 -1.07
C ASP A 76 -12.64 -13.92 -1.53
N THR A 77 -12.23 -15.16 -1.75
CA THR A 77 -10.90 -15.54 -2.24
C THR A 77 -10.61 -14.92 -3.60
N TYR A 78 -11.63 -14.89 -4.47
CA TYR A 78 -11.55 -14.29 -5.80
C TYR A 78 -10.91 -12.90 -5.81
N LEU A 79 -11.31 -12.02 -4.91
CA LEU A 79 -10.77 -10.66 -4.86
C LEU A 79 -9.32 -10.64 -4.36
N TRP A 80 -8.99 -11.50 -3.40
CA TRP A 80 -7.61 -11.66 -2.94
C TRP A 80 -6.69 -12.15 -4.06
N GLU A 81 -7.14 -13.07 -4.88
CA GLU A 81 -6.39 -13.58 -6.04
C GLU A 81 -6.04 -12.46 -7.02
N HIS A 82 -6.99 -11.59 -7.34
CA HIS A 82 -6.74 -10.44 -8.22
C HIS A 82 -5.79 -9.41 -7.60
N ILE A 83 -5.95 -9.11 -6.30
CA ILE A 83 -5.06 -8.21 -5.58
C ILE A 83 -3.62 -8.74 -5.60
N VAL A 84 -3.46 -10.01 -5.26
CA VAL A 84 -2.15 -10.67 -5.24
C VAL A 84 -1.54 -10.70 -6.64
N ALA A 85 -2.32 -11.03 -7.68
CA ALA A 85 -1.84 -11.08 -9.05
C ALA A 85 -1.30 -9.71 -9.53
N ASP A 86 -1.98 -8.62 -9.21
CA ASP A 86 -1.50 -7.28 -9.54
C ASP A 86 -0.19 -6.93 -8.80
N LEU A 87 -0.08 -7.31 -7.54
CA LEU A 87 1.13 -7.06 -6.74
C LEU A 87 2.31 -7.94 -7.16
N GLU A 88 2.07 -9.20 -7.50
CA GLU A 88 3.09 -10.10 -8.03
C GLU A 88 3.58 -9.66 -9.41
N GLU A 89 2.69 -9.18 -10.27
CA GLU A 89 3.08 -8.59 -11.54
C GLU A 89 3.91 -7.31 -11.34
N ALA A 90 3.59 -6.51 -10.33
CA ALA A 90 4.41 -5.37 -9.94
C ALA A 90 5.81 -5.80 -9.47
N VAL A 91 5.92 -6.86 -8.66
CA VAL A 91 7.23 -7.44 -8.26
C VAL A 91 8.04 -7.85 -9.49
N ARG A 92 7.39 -8.46 -10.48
CA ARG A 92 8.07 -8.92 -11.71
C ARG A 92 8.61 -7.75 -12.56
N LEU A 93 7.86 -6.65 -12.64
CA LEU A 93 8.12 -5.53 -13.57
C LEU A 93 8.97 -4.42 -12.97
N LEU A 94 8.92 -4.22 -11.67
CA LEU A 94 9.61 -3.11 -11.03
C LEU A 94 11.10 -3.39 -10.83
N PRO A 95 11.96 -2.38 -10.95
CA PRO A 95 13.37 -2.49 -10.60
C PRO A 95 13.55 -2.45 -9.08
N GLU A 96 14.69 -2.96 -8.60
CA GLU A 96 15.05 -2.91 -7.17
C GLU A 96 15.15 -1.47 -6.65
N LYS A 97 15.59 -0.54 -7.51
CA LYS A 97 15.70 0.88 -7.19
C LYS A 97 15.28 1.73 -8.37
N GLN A 98 14.63 2.85 -8.10
CA GLN A 98 14.33 3.87 -9.09
C GLN A 98 15.14 5.15 -8.84
N GLU A 99 15.36 5.93 -9.88
CA GLU A 99 16.17 7.13 -9.84
C GLU A 99 15.48 8.26 -9.06
N GLU A 100 14.16 8.40 -9.26
CA GLU A 100 13.34 9.39 -8.56
C GLU A 100 12.88 8.84 -7.22
N ILE A 101 13.12 9.60 -6.16
CA ILE A 101 12.64 9.29 -4.81
C ILE A 101 11.10 9.29 -4.78
N GLY A 102 10.52 8.41 -3.97
CA GLY A 102 9.06 8.26 -3.88
C GLY A 102 8.45 7.39 -4.98
N ARG A 103 9.20 7.00 -6.01
CA ARG A 103 8.75 6.00 -6.98
C ARG A 103 8.74 4.60 -6.36
N ILE A 104 7.74 3.84 -6.75
CA ILE A 104 7.54 2.48 -6.23
C ILE A 104 8.67 1.57 -6.73
N ASN A 105 9.37 0.92 -5.83
CA ASN A 105 10.42 -0.05 -6.12
C ASN A 105 9.93 -1.50 -5.92
N LYS A 106 10.75 -2.47 -6.30
CA LYS A 106 10.41 -3.89 -6.18
C LYS A 106 10.18 -4.33 -4.72
N ASN A 107 10.95 -3.80 -3.76
CA ASN A 107 10.79 -4.15 -2.36
C ASN A 107 9.46 -3.66 -1.79
N ALA A 108 8.97 -2.48 -2.23
CA ALA A 108 7.62 -2.03 -1.89
C ALA A 108 6.56 -3.02 -2.39
N ALA A 109 6.72 -3.51 -3.63
CA ALA A 109 5.80 -4.50 -4.20
C ALA A 109 5.87 -5.84 -3.46
N ARG A 110 7.07 -6.33 -3.12
CA ARG A 110 7.27 -7.55 -2.31
C ARG A 110 6.59 -7.42 -0.95
N ALA A 111 6.82 -6.33 -0.24
CA ALA A 111 6.23 -6.08 1.08
C ALA A 111 4.70 -6.06 1.02
N MET A 112 4.14 -5.40 0.01
CA MET A 112 2.69 -5.33 -0.15
C MET A 112 2.09 -6.67 -0.61
N ALA A 113 2.78 -7.42 -1.46
CA ALA A 113 2.39 -8.78 -1.86
C ALA A 113 2.40 -9.74 -0.65
N ALA A 114 3.46 -9.70 0.16
CA ALA A 114 3.53 -10.48 1.39
C ALA A 114 2.39 -10.16 2.35
N LYS A 115 2.07 -8.88 2.52
CA LYS A 115 0.94 -8.43 3.33
C LYS A 115 -0.39 -8.92 2.79
N ALA A 116 -0.63 -8.83 1.49
CA ALA A 116 -1.86 -9.32 0.87
C ALA A 116 -2.01 -10.85 0.99
N LEU A 117 -0.93 -11.59 0.79
CA LEU A 117 -0.88 -13.04 0.98
C LEU A 117 -1.16 -13.44 2.43
N LEU A 118 -0.62 -12.68 3.41
CA LEU A 118 -0.92 -12.92 4.82
C LEU A 118 -2.42 -12.82 5.09
N PHE A 119 -3.08 -11.76 4.60
CA PHE A 119 -4.54 -11.60 4.75
C PHE A 119 -5.32 -12.69 4.01
N MET A 120 -4.90 -13.07 2.82
CA MET A 120 -5.52 -14.13 2.03
C MET A 120 -5.42 -15.49 2.71
N ALA A 121 -4.32 -15.77 3.41
CA ALA A 121 -4.09 -17.05 4.09
C ALA A 121 -5.01 -17.30 5.26
N TYR A 122 -5.46 -16.25 5.95
CA TYR A 122 -6.37 -16.33 7.10
C TYR A 122 -7.82 -16.22 6.64
N LYS A 123 -8.40 -17.34 6.22
CA LYS A 123 -9.79 -17.38 5.77
C LYS A 123 -10.75 -17.14 6.92
N GLN A 124 -11.72 -16.26 6.71
CA GLN A 124 -12.68 -15.83 7.74
C GLN A 124 -14.11 -16.16 7.34
N ASP A 125 -14.93 -16.54 8.33
CA ASP A 125 -16.37 -16.66 8.19
C ASP A 125 -17.09 -15.29 8.13
N ALA A 126 -18.43 -15.32 8.09
CA ALA A 126 -19.25 -14.11 8.07
C ALA A 126 -19.16 -13.28 9.37
N ARG A 127 -18.64 -13.84 10.45
CA ARG A 127 -18.43 -13.18 11.74
C ARG A 127 -16.98 -12.72 11.94
N HIS A 128 -16.17 -12.76 10.89
CA HIS A 128 -14.73 -12.46 10.91
C HIS A 128 -13.91 -13.37 11.84
N GLN A 129 -14.41 -14.58 12.12
CA GLN A 129 -13.61 -15.58 12.84
C GLN A 129 -12.76 -16.35 11.83
N VAL A 130 -11.49 -16.55 12.15
CA VAL A 130 -10.58 -17.35 11.33
C VAL A 130 -11.05 -18.81 11.40
N VAL A 131 -11.39 -19.36 10.27
CA VAL A 131 -11.87 -20.77 10.14
C VAL A 131 -10.82 -21.69 9.52
N GLU A 132 -9.88 -21.13 8.77
CA GLU A 132 -8.79 -21.87 8.12
C GLU A 132 -7.57 -20.98 7.98
N VAL A 133 -6.37 -21.59 8.10
CA VAL A 133 -5.10 -20.92 7.79
C VAL A 133 -4.39 -21.72 6.70
N ASP A 134 -4.27 -21.12 5.51
CA ASP A 134 -3.59 -21.75 4.38
C ASP A 134 -2.08 -21.58 4.47
N LYS A 135 -1.39 -22.66 4.87
CA LYS A 135 0.07 -22.67 5.04
C LYS A 135 0.83 -22.41 3.75
N LYS A 136 0.32 -22.87 2.60
CA LYS A 136 1.00 -22.67 1.31
C LYS A 136 1.01 -21.20 0.90
N ILE A 137 -0.06 -20.48 1.20
CA ILE A 137 -0.12 -19.04 0.97
C ILE A 137 0.84 -18.31 1.92
N LEU A 138 0.95 -18.74 3.18
CA LEU A 138 1.94 -18.19 4.13
C LEU A 138 3.38 -18.44 3.68
N GLU A 139 3.67 -19.62 3.14
CA GLU A 139 5.00 -19.94 2.57
C GLU A 139 5.34 -18.99 1.40
N ARG A 140 4.37 -18.66 0.53
CA ARG A 140 4.57 -17.65 -0.53
C ARG A 140 4.87 -16.27 0.05
N ALA A 141 4.16 -15.87 1.11
CA ALA A 141 4.43 -14.58 1.77
C ALA A 141 5.86 -14.54 2.34
N LEU A 142 6.33 -15.64 2.95
CA LEU A 142 7.69 -15.75 3.48
C LEU A 142 8.77 -15.63 2.39
N VAL A 143 8.52 -16.13 1.19
CA VAL A 143 9.47 -15.94 0.07
C VAL A 143 9.73 -14.46 -0.16
N TYR A 144 8.69 -13.64 -0.28
CA TYR A 144 8.85 -12.20 -0.50
C TYR A 144 9.51 -11.48 0.67
N ILE A 145 9.21 -11.88 1.91
CA ILE A 145 9.86 -11.30 3.10
C ILE A 145 11.35 -11.62 3.10
N ASN A 146 11.72 -12.87 2.85
CA ASN A 146 13.13 -13.28 2.78
C ASN A 146 13.87 -12.57 1.64
N GLU A 147 13.23 -12.39 0.47
CA GLU A 147 13.81 -11.62 -0.62
C GLU A 147 14.11 -10.15 -0.26
N ILE A 148 13.39 -9.57 0.71
CA ILE A 148 13.67 -8.23 1.21
C ILE A 148 14.80 -8.25 2.26
N THR A 149 14.76 -9.21 3.19
CA THR A 149 15.63 -9.24 4.36
C THR A 149 17.00 -9.84 4.09
N ASP A 150 17.09 -10.77 3.13
CA ASP A 150 18.31 -11.54 2.85
C ASP A 150 19.18 -10.89 1.76
N GLN A 151 18.86 -9.67 1.33
CA GLN A 151 19.66 -8.93 0.36
C GLN A 151 21.02 -8.57 0.95
N GLU A 152 22.11 -9.14 0.44
CA GLU A 152 23.48 -8.78 0.80
C GLU A 152 23.73 -7.28 0.54
N GLY A 153 24.15 -6.57 1.56
CA GLY A 153 24.34 -5.12 1.48
C GLY A 153 23.04 -4.33 1.35
N GLY A 154 21.90 -4.95 1.72
CA GLY A 154 20.57 -4.41 1.56
C GLY A 154 20.38 -3.06 2.23
N ASN A 155 19.72 -2.17 1.50
CA ASN A 155 19.35 -0.84 2.02
C ASN A 155 18.14 -0.90 2.97
N VAL A 156 17.61 -2.10 3.25
CA VAL A 156 16.45 -2.34 4.12
C VAL A 156 16.89 -3.14 5.34
N GLY A 157 16.54 -2.67 6.52
CA GLY A 157 16.88 -3.31 7.78
C GLY A 157 16.42 -2.45 8.95
N LEU A 158 16.65 -2.91 10.16
CA LEU A 158 16.37 -2.11 11.35
C LEU A 158 17.42 -1.01 11.52
N CYS A 159 16.99 0.17 11.94
CA CYS A 159 17.88 1.24 12.39
C CYS A 159 18.61 0.84 13.68
N GLU A 160 19.80 1.36 13.92
CA GLU A 160 20.52 1.12 15.17
C GLU A 160 19.84 1.83 16.34
N ASP A 161 19.37 3.06 16.09
CA ASP A 161 18.52 3.80 17.02
C ASP A 161 17.11 3.93 16.44
N PHE A 162 16.12 3.49 17.21
CA PHE A 162 14.71 3.62 16.85
C PHE A 162 14.29 5.07 16.55
N ALA A 163 14.93 6.05 17.17
CA ALA A 163 14.67 7.47 16.97
C ALA A 163 14.96 7.93 15.53
N GLU A 164 15.87 7.27 14.80
CA GLU A 164 16.20 7.60 13.41
C GLU A 164 14.99 7.59 12.49
N ASN A 165 13.98 6.78 12.79
CA ASN A 165 12.74 6.73 12.02
C ASN A 165 11.88 8.00 12.14
N PHE A 166 12.16 8.88 13.07
CA PHE A 166 11.32 10.04 13.39
C PHE A 166 12.08 11.37 13.38
N LEU A 167 13.37 11.34 13.18
CA LEU A 167 14.21 12.53 13.19
C LEU A 167 14.33 13.13 11.77
N PRO A 168 14.11 14.44 11.59
CA PRO A 168 14.14 15.09 10.27
C PRO A 168 15.48 14.93 9.54
N GLU A 169 16.60 14.80 10.25
CA GLU A 169 17.93 14.60 9.67
C GLU A 169 18.09 13.24 8.95
N TYR A 170 17.22 12.28 9.25
CA TYR A 170 17.16 10.97 8.61
C TYR A 170 16.05 10.87 7.56
N ASP A 171 15.40 11.97 7.20
CA ASP A 171 14.40 11.98 6.14
C ASP A 171 14.99 11.41 4.84
N ASN A 172 14.28 10.46 4.25
CA ASN A 172 14.73 9.68 3.08
C ASN A 172 16.02 8.84 3.27
N ALA A 173 16.48 8.65 4.49
CA ALA A 173 17.74 7.95 4.79
C ALA A 173 17.56 6.76 5.73
N THR A 174 16.39 6.52 6.30
CA THR A 174 16.16 5.40 7.22
C THR A 174 16.21 4.06 6.49
N LYS A 175 16.86 3.06 7.12
CA LYS A 175 16.92 1.70 6.58
C LYS A 175 15.59 0.95 6.70
N GLU A 176 14.69 1.38 7.58
CA GLU A 176 13.39 0.75 7.79
C GLU A 176 12.36 1.19 6.75
N ALA A 177 12.57 2.32 6.09
CA ALA A 177 11.69 2.81 5.05
C ALA A 177 11.88 2.03 3.74
N ILE A 178 10.95 1.15 3.44
CA ILE A 178 10.93 0.40 2.17
C ILE A 178 10.46 1.28 1.01
N TRP A 179 9.46 2.12 1.27
CA TRP A 179 8.89 3.07 0.34
C TRP A 179 8.10 4.14 1.10
N GLU A 180 8.29 5.38 0.72
CA GLU A 180 7.70 6.54 1.37
C GLU A 180 6.94 7.40 0.37
N ILE A 181 5.76 7.85 0.78
CA ILE A 181 5.01 8.86 0.04
C ILE A 181 5.63 10.22 0.35
N GLN A 182 6.16 10.87 -0.67
CA GLN A 182 6.82 12.15 -0.53
C GLN A 182 5.80 13.28 -0.39
N TYR A 183 5.86 13.98 0.72
CA TYR A 183 5.11 15.20 0.95
C TYR A 183 6.05 16.40 0.91
N SER A 184 5.55 17.54 0.46
CA SER A 184 6.35 18.77 0.33
C SER A 184 5.69 19.95 1.03
N ILE A 185 6.51 20.94 1.38
CA ILE A 185 6.06 22.21 1.94
C ILE A 185 6.37 23.30 0.91
N ASN A 186 5.42 24.22 0.71
CA ASN A 186 5.60 25.37 -0.18
C ASN A 186 5.97 25.03 -1.64
N ASP A 187 5.41 23.94 -2.15
CA ASP A 187 5.63 23.46 -3.53
C ASP A 187 4.79 24.20 -4.59
N GLY A 188 4.09 25.26 -4.19
CA GLY A 188 3.23 26.05 -5.08
C GLY A 188 1.83 25.47 -5.27
N THR A 189 1.47 24.36 -4.66
CA THR A 189 0.11 23.84 -4.68
C THR A 189 -0.78 24.65 -3.73
N SER A 190 -1.91 25.17 -4.24
CA SER A 190 -2.75 26.13 -3.53
C SER A 190 -3.75 25.54 -2.54
N SER A 191 -3.84 24.23 -2.40
CA SER A 191 -4.81 23.63 -1.50
C SER A 191 -4.52 22.15 -1.21
N GLY A 192 -3.50 21.89 -0.42
CA GLY A 192 -3.37 20.63 0.26
C GLY A 192 -3.06 19.39 -0.59
N GLY A 193 -2.64 19.55 -1.85
CA GLY A 193 -2.29 18.42 -2.70
C GLY A 193 -1.13 17.62 -2.13
N ASN A 194 0.03 18.24 -1.99
CA ASN A 194 1.25 17.65 -1.42
C ASN A 194 1.67 18.33 -0.12
N THR A 195 0.85 19.27 0.39
CA THR A 195 1.21 20.02 1.58
C THR A 195 1.00 19.20 2.83
N ASN A 196 2.01 19.20 3.63
CA ASN A 196 2.07 19.06 5.08
C ASN A 196 0.91 18.28 5.74
N ASN A 197 0.87 17.00 5.52
CA ASN A 197 0.03 16.12 6.33
C ASN A 197 0.55 15.96 7.77
N GLY A 198 1.73 16.48 8.09
CA GLY A 198 2.22 16.53 9.46
C GLY A 198 1.31 17.35 10.38
N ALA A 199 0.63 18.36 9.85
CA ALA A 199 -0.36 19.11 10.61
C ALA A 199 -1.62 18.28 10.96
N GLU A 200 -1.95 17.28 10.15
CA GLU A 200 -3.09 16.39 10.38
C GLU A 200 -2.76 15.25 11.36
N LEU A 201 -1.49 15.02 11.61
CA LEU A 201 -1.00 14.10 12.65
C LEU A 201 -0.87 14.77 14.02
N ASN A 202 -1.36 16.01 14.16
CA ASN A 202 -1.25 16.75 15.39
C ASN A 202 -1.87 16.02 16.57
N ALA A 203 -1.00 15.77 17.52
CA ALA A 203 -1.35 15.40 18.87
C ALA A 203 -2.19 16.50 19.54
N PRO A 204 -2.81 16.21 20.70
CA PRO A 204 -3.77 17.06 21.36
C PRO A 204 -3.23 18.47 21.54
N SER A 205 -4.01 19.43 21.11
CA SER A 205 -3.73 20.81 21.41
C SER A 205 -4.34 21.19 22.75
N TRP A 206 -3.49 21.59 23.65
CA TRP A 206 -3.89 22.34 24.82
C TRP A 206 -3.08 23.62 24.89
N GLU A 207 -3.77 24.73 24.92
CA GLU A 207 -3.11 25.97 25.26
C GLU A 207 -2.29 25.81 26.57
N PRO A 208 -1.13 26.41 26.68
CA PRO A 208 -0.53 27.36 25.74
C PRO A 208 0.43 26.75 24.71
N TYR A 209 0.64 25.46 24.72
CA TYR A 209 1.77 24.83 24.01
C TYR A 209 1.42 24.34 22.59
N PHE A 210 0.18 23.96 22.35
CA PHE A 210 -0.25 23.41 21.06
C PHE A 210 -1.62 23.96 20.65
N PRO A 211 -1.68 25.07 19.91
CA PRO A 211 -2.92 25.77 19.64
C PRO A 211 -3.70 25.20 18.46
N CYS A 212 -4.08 23.95 18.47
CA CYS A 212 -5.05 23.44 17.50
C CYS A 212 -5.68 22.09 17.86
N CYS A 213 -6.85 22.00 17.64
CA CYS A 213 -7.83 21.08 17.04
C CYS A 213 -8.10 19.76 17.77
N ASP A 214 -7.25 19.30 18.67
CA ASP A 214 -7.47 18.14 19.54
C ASP A 214 -7.86 16.85 18.80
N PHE A 215 -7.33 16.67 17.59
CA PHE A 215 -7.41 15.42 16.82
C PHE A 215 -6.37 14.42 17.31
N HIS A 216 -6.62 13.15 17.17
CA HIS A 216 -5.65 12.08 17.47
C HIS A 216 -5.18 12.01 18.93
N LYS A 217 -6.10 12.17 19.87
CA LYS A 217 -5.81 11.90 21.28
C LYS A 217 -5.32 10.47 21.48
N MET A 218 -4.34 10.33 22.36
CA MET A 218 -3.87 9.02 22.80
C MET A 218 -5.02 8.20 23.39
N SER A 219 -5.22 6.97 22.94
CA SER A 219 -6.19 6.07 23.53
C SER A 219 -5.78 5.67 24.95
N PHE A 220 -6.74 5.30 25.79
CA PHE A 220 -6.46 4.76 27.13
C PHE A 220 -5.51 3.55 27.07
N ASN A 221 -5.66 2.69 26.07
CA ASN A 221 -4.79 1.52 25.90
C ASN A 221 -3.36 1.94 25.59
N MET A 222 -3.16 2.93 24.72
CA MET A 222 -1.85 3.48 24.42
C MET A 222 -1.23 4.15 25.65
N ALA A 223 -1.99 5.01 26.35
CA ALA A 223 -1.53 5.63 27.58
C ALA A 223 -1.14 4.60 28.66
N ASN A 224 -1.89 3.51 28.78
CA ASN A 224 -1.57 2.43 29.70
C ASN A 224 -0.33 1.64 29.29
N ALA A 225 -0.03 1.51 28.01
CA ALA A 225 1.18 0.84 27.53
C ALA A 225 2.46 1.61 27.90
N PHE A 226 2.37 2.93 28.09
CA PHE A 226 3.49 3.77 28.55
C PHE A 226 3.61 3.87 30.06
N ARG A 227 2.77 3.18 30.85
CA ARG A 227 2.99 3.11 32.30
C ARG A 227 4.25 2.34 32.57
N THR A 228 5.27 3.05 33.02
CA THR A 228 6.42 2.43 33.69
C THR A 228 5.89 1.75 34.97
N GLY A 229 6.09 0.45 35.05
CA GLY A 229 5.66 -0.31 36.22
C GLY A 229 6.26 0.28 37.51
N THR A 230 5.40 0.63 38.41
CA THR A 230 5.68 0.80 39.85
C THR A 230 5.25 -0.46 40.53
#